data_42c1665b363f2efce9d1595a2b5228cc
#
_entry.id   42c1665b363f2efce9d1595a2b5228cc
#
_cell.length_a   1.000
_cell.length_b   1.000
_cell.length_c   1.000
_cell.angle_alpha   90.00
_cell.angle_beta   90.00
_cell.angle_gamma   90.00
#
_symmetry.space_group_name_H-M   'P 1'
#
loop_
_entity.id
_entity.type
_entity.pdbx_description
1 polymer ?
#
loop_
_entity_poly.entity_id
_entity_poly.type
_entity_poly.pdbx_seq_one_letter_code
_entity_poly.pdbx_strand_id
1 'polypeptide(L)'
;MKIEKITENKIRITLKREEFKDKKIDINELLLTRADSQKLFLEILNQAEKEINFDTTGHKLLIEASTENNEIFIFTITKYPEHDILV
;
A
#
# COMPACT_ATOMS: atom_id res chain seq x y z
N MET A 1 -0.59 9.92 6.66
CA MET A 1 -1.04 8.64 6.08
C MET A 1 -2.26 8.14 6.83
N LYS A 2 -3.30 7.81 6.11
CA LYS A 2 -4.52 7.27 6.70
C LYS A 2 -4.69 5.82 6.23
N ILE A 3 -4.88 4.91 7.17
CA ILE A 3 -5.06 3.49 6.88
C ILE A 3 -6.46 3.08 7.30
N GLU A 4 -7.23 2.55 6.35
CA GLU A 4 -8.61 2.15 6.58
C GLU A 4 -8.78 0.67 6.25
N LYS A 5 -9.42 -0.06 7.15
CA LYS A 5 -9.78 -1.45 6.90
C LYS A 5 -11.10 -1.50 6.14
N ILE A 6 -11.09 -2.01 4.92
CA ILE A 6 -12.29 -2.15 4.10
C ILE A 6 -12.95 -3.49 4.37
N THR A 7 -12.16 -4.57 4.33
CA THR A 7 -12.58 -5.92 4.73
C THR A 7 -11.43 -6.58 5.50
N GLU A 8 -11.63 -7.81 5.96
CA GLU A 8 -10.56 -8.57 6.60
C GLU A 8 -9.33 -8.73 5.71
N ASN A 9 -9.53 -8.70 4.39
CA ASN A 9 -8.47 -8.94 3.42
C ASN A 9 -8.10 -7.72 2.58
N LYS A 10 -8.73 -6.58 2.81
CA LYS A 10 -8.53 -5.39 2.00
C LYS A 10 -8.41 -4.14 2.86
N ILE A 11 -7.37 -3.35 2.60
CA ILE A 11 -7.17 -2.06 3.25
C ILE A 11 -7.02 -0.96 2.20
N ARG A 12 -7.32 0.26 2.61
CA ARG A 12 -7.10 1.45 1.80
C ARG A 12 -6.15 2.37 2.53
N ILE A 13 -5.14 2.83 1.82
CA ILE A 13 -4.14 3.74 2.36
C ILE A 13 -4.19 5.03 1.57
N THR A 14 -4.42 6.14 2.27
CA THR A 14 -4.49 7.46 1.67
C THR A 14 -3.27 8.25 2.10
N LEU A 15 -2.52 8.75 1.12
CA LEU A 15 -1.32 9.54 1.33
C LEU A 15 -1.46 10.89 0.64
N LYS A 16 -1.10 11.95 1.34
CA LYS A 16 -1.05 13.27 0.74
C LYS A 16 0.36 13.51 0.18
N ARG A 17 0.43 14.30 -0.89
CA ARG A 17 1.71 14.64 -1.53
C ARG A 17 2.72 15.21 -0.52
N GLU A 18 2.26 15.99 0.45
CA GLU A 18 3.11 16.59 1.48
C GLU A 18 3.83 15.54 2.32
N GLU A 19 3.23 14.38 2.53
CA GLU A 19 3.83 13.29 3.29
C GLU A 19 5.00 12.65 2.55
N PHE A 20 5.03 12.75 1.22
CA PHE A 20 6.12 12.23 0.41
C PHE A 20 7.31 13.17 0.31
N LYS A 21 7.09 14.48 0.43
CA LYS A 21 8.17 15.46 0.35
C LYS A 21 9.21 15.25 1.44
N ASP A 22 8.77 14.87 2.61
CA ASP A 22 9.67 14.63 3.75
C ASP A 22 10.53 13.38 3.56
N LYS A 23 10.07 12.44 2.73
CA LYS A 23 10.79 11.19 2.46
C LYS A 23 11.61 11.23 1.19
N LYS A 24 11.64 12.36 0.48
CA LYS A 24 12.33 12.53 -0.81
C LYS A 24 11.92 11.50 -1.86
N ILE A 25 10.69 11.04 -1.81
CA ILE A 25 10.17 10.07 -2.74
C ILE A 25 9.28 10.80 -3.75
N ASP A 26 9.64 10.71 -5.03
CA ASP A 26 8.80 11.18 -6.11
C ASP A 26 7.82 10.07 -6.46
N ILE A 27 6.53 10.38 -6.39
CA ILE A 27 5.49 9.41 -6.69
C ILE A 27 5.53 8.91 -8.12
N ASN A 28 5.94 9.76 -9.07
CA ASN A 28 6.13 9.32 -10.43
C ASN A 28 7.24 8.27 -10.51
N GLU A 29 8.27 8.40 -9.70
CA GLU A 29 9.32 7.41 -9.58
C GLU A 29 8.85 6.15 -8.85
N LEU A 30 7.94 6.29 -7.89
CA LEU A 30 7.35 5.15 -7.20
C LEU A 30 6.64 4.19 -8.13
N LEU A 31 6.01 4.73 -9.16
CA LEU A 31 5.32 3.91 -10.16
C LEU A 31 6.29 3.35 -11.21
N LEU A 32 7.50 3.90 -11.30
CA LEU A 32 8.49 3.54 -12.32
C LEU A 32 9.68 2.75 -11.80
N THR A 33 10.05 2.90 -10.52
CA THR A 33 11.20 2.20 -9.94
C THR A 33 10.76 1.20 -8.87
N ARG A 34 11.02 -0.08 -9.14
CA ARG A 34 10.62 -1.17 -8.24
C ARG A 34 11.27 -1.11 -6.87
N ALA A 35 12.52 -0.65 -6.79
CA ALA A 35 13.25 -0.66 -5.53
C ALA A 35 12.66 0.31 -4.50
N ASP A 36 12.37 1.54 -4.94
CA ASP A 36 11.79 2.55 -4.05
C ASP A 36 10.34 2.27 -3.72
N SER A 37 9.60 1.71 -4.68
CA SER A 37 8.23 1.25 -4.46
C SER A 37 8.17 0.18 -3.38
N GLN A 38 9.07 -0.79 -3.44
CA GLN A 38 9.09 -1.89 -2.48
C GLN A 38 9.35 -1.39 -1.06
N LYS A 39 10.28 -0.46 -0.89
CA LYS A 39 10.56 0.12 0.42
C LYS A 39 9.34 0.82 1.00
N LEU A 40 8.68 1.63 0.19
CA LEU A 40 7.49 2.35 0.64
C LEU A 40 6.38 1.38 1.00
N PHE A 41 6.11 0.39 0.16
CA PHE A 41 5.05 -0.58 0.45
C PHE A 41 5.36 -1.42 1.68
N LEU A 42 6.63 -1.76 1.92
CA LEU A 42 7.01 -2.45 3.14
C LEU A 42 6.75 -1.59 4.39
N GLU A 43 7.08 -0.31 4.34
CA GLU A 43 6.79 0.61 5.44
C GLU A 43 5.29 0.72 5.69
N ILE A 44 4.50 0.85 4.62
CA ILE A 44 3.06 0.93 4.69
C ILE A 44 2.47 -0.35 5.29
N LEU A 45 2.93 -1.51 4.85
CA LEU A 45 2.45 -2.80 5.35
C LEU A 45 2.82 -3.00 6.82
N ASN A 46 4.02 -2.60 7.23
CA ASN A 46 4.42 -2.64 8.63
C ASN A 46 3.53 -1.75 9.48
N GLN A 47 3.21 -0.58 9.00
CA GLN A 47 2.33 0.35 9.69
C GLN A 47 0.91 -0.22 9.81
N ALA A 48 0.41 -0.82 8.75
CA ALA A 48 -0.91 -1.45 8.74
C ALA A 48 -0.98 -2.63 9.72
N GLU A 49 0.07 -3.43 9.80
CA GLU A 49 0.14 -4.52 10.76
C GLU A 49 0.06 -4.01 12.19
N LYS A 50 0.78 -2.93 12.49
CA LYS A 50 0.80 -2.33 13.82
C LYS A 50 -0.51 -1.66 14.20
N GLU A 51 -1.13 -0.94 13.27
CA GLU A 51 -2.32 -0.14 13.56
C GLU A 51 -3.62 -0.93 13.49
N ILE A 52 -3.74 -1.85 12.54
CA ILE A 52 -5.01 -2.55 12.30
C ILE A 52 -4.85 -4.07 12.16
N ASN A 53 -3.71 -4.62 12.58
CA ASN A 53 -3.43 -6.06 12.55
C ASN A 53 -3.57 -6.69 11.16
N PHE A 54 -3.19 -5.97 10.12
CA PHE A 54 -3.23 -6.48 8.76
C PHE A 54 -1.97 -7.31 8.48
N ASP A 55 -2.03 -8.58 8.80
CA ASP A 55 -0.92 -9.51 8.61
C ASP A 55 -0.95 -10.08 7.20
N THR A 56 0.14 -9.90 6.45
CA THR A 56 0.27 -10.35 5.07
C THR A 56 1.08 -11.64 4.93
N THR A 57 1.52 -12.22 6.03
CA THR A 57 2.31 -13.45 6.01
C THR A 57 1.54 -14.59 5.35
N GLY A 58 2.15 -15.28 4.39
CA GLY A 58 1.51 -16.38 3.68
C GLY A 58 0.43 -15.96 2.70
N HIS A 59 0.41 -14.69 2.31
CA HIS A 59 -0.58 -14.16 1.39
C HIS A 59 0.08 -13.53 0.17
N LYS A 60 -0.60 -13.58 -0.96
CA LYS A 60 -0.25 -12.77 -2.12
C LYS A 60 -0.98 -11.44 -2.02
N LEU A 61 -0.39 -10.41 -2.57
CA LEU A 61 -0.93 -9.06 -2.47
C LEU A 61 -1.26 -8.51 -3.86
N LEU A 62 -2.44 -7.92 -3.97
CA LEU A 62 -2.82 -7.10 -5.11
C LEU A 62 -2.78 -5.65 -4.65
N ILE A 63 -1.94 -4.84 -5.29
CA ILE A 63 -1.80 -3.43 -4.95
C ILE A 63 -2.32 -2.60 -6.11
N GLU A 64 -3.36 -1.82 -5.84
CA GLU A 64 -3.94 -0.92 -6.81
C GLU A 64 -3.68 0.52 -6.38
N ALA A 65 -3.24 1.36 -7.31
CA ALA A 65 -2.92 2.75 -7.01
C ALA A 65 -3.79 3.67 -7.86
N SER A 66 -4.28 4.75 -7.23
CA SER A 66 -5.00 5.80 -7.92
C SER A 66 -4.61 7.15 -7.34
N THR A 67 -4.91 8.22 -8.08
CA THR A 67 -4.61 9.58 -7.65
C THR A 67 -5.84 10.46 -7.79
N GLU A 68 -5.96 11.44 -6.88
CA GLU A 68 -6.96 12.49 -6.98
C GLU A 68 -6.24 13.84 -7.04
N ASN A 69 -6.46 14.61 -8.10
CA ASN A 69 -5.90 15.96 -8.27
C ASN A 69 -4.37 16.03 -8.14
N ASN A 70 -3.67 14.95 -8.37
CA ASN A 70 -2.22 14.86 -8.19
C ASN A 70 -1.72 15.22 -6.78
N GLU A 71 -2.60 15.29 -5.82
CA GLU A 71 -2.26 15.65 -4.43
C GLU A 71 -2.55 14.54 -3.45
N ILE A 72 -3.47 13.65 -3.78
CA ILE A 72 -3.87 12.54 -2.92
C ILE A 72 -3.61 11.24 -3.65
N PHE A 73 -2.92 10.33 -3.00
CA PHE A 73 -2.60 9.02 -3.55
C PHE A 73 -3.30 7.96 -2.72
N ILE A 74 -4.02 7.09 -3.41
CA ILE A 74 -4.83 6.05 -2.76
C ILE A 74 -4.27 4.70 -3.21
N PHE A 75 -3.85 3.91 -2.23
CA PHE A 75 -3.40 2.54 -2.46
C PHE A 75 -4.40 1.59 -1.85
N THR A 76 -4.93 0.69 -2.65
CA THR A 76 -5.81 -0.37 -2.17
C THR A 76 -5.03 -1.67 -2.20
N ILE A 77 -4.85 -2.30 -1.05
CA ILE A 77 -4.08 -3.52 -0.92
C ILE A 77 -5.03 -4.64 -0.52
N THR A 78 -5.09 -5.67 -1.37
CA THR A 78 -5.91 -6.85 -1.14
C THR A 78 -4.99 -8.04 -0.94
N LYS A 79 -5.20 -8.82 0.12
CA LYS A 79 -4.43 -10.03 0.35
C LYS A 79 -5.24 -11.27 0.00
N TYR A 80 -4.58 -12.23 -0.62
CA TYR A 80 -5.17 -13.50 -1.00
C TYR A 80 -4.36 -14.63 -0.41
N PRO A 81 -4.99 -15.67 0.17
CA PRO A 81 -4.27 -16.84 0.60
C PRO A 81 -3.56 -17.50 -0.59
N GLU A 82 -2.30 -17.89 -0.42
CA GLU A 82 -1.53 -18.53 -1.51
C GLU A 82 -2.19 -19.80 -2.05
N HIS A 83 -2.97 -20.46 -1.22
CA HIS A 83 -3.63 -21.71 -1.59
C HIS A 83 -4.80 -21.53 -2.55
N ASP A 84 -5.40 -20.36 -2.61
CA ASP A 84 -6.59 -20.10 -3.42
C ASP A 84 -6.29 -19.85 -4.89
N ILE A 85 -5.04 -19.88 -5.27
CA ILE A 85 -4.61 -19.53 -6.62
C ILE A 85 -4.39 -20.75 -7.49
N LEU A 86 -4.54 -21.92 -6.92
CA LEU A 86 -4.32 -23.20 -7.60
C LEU A 86 -5.61 -23.78 -8.14
N VAL A 87 -6.22 -23.08 -9.03
CA VAL A 87 -7.40 -23.63 -9.70
C VAL A 87 -7.15 -23.66 -11.19
#